data_379b91e5bd2b7a7f7b48a141e0fcd447
#
_entry.id   379b91e5bd2b7a7f7b48a141e0fcd447
#
_cell.length_a   1.000
_cell.length_b   1.000
_cell.length_c   1.000
_cell.angle_alpha   90.00
_cell.angle_beta   90.00
_cell.angle_gamma   90.00
#
_symmetry.space_group_name_H-M   'P 1'
#
loop_
_entity.id
_entity.type
_entity.pdbx_description
1 polymer ?
#
loop_
_entity_poly.entity_id
_entity_poly.type
_entity_poly.pdbx_seq_one_letter_code
_entity_poly.pdbx_strand_id
1 'polypeptide(L)'
;MGSKTMINSTEDPSWDQDIIRNGDLLRHSLQNVLSGSACDEAPAHTASLNTAQWTLSKTAQTSNALPVFLQGHLSAALDAAPRTDDGLVAILVALGTLLPHVTWINRQARADQDSAFVERHRHGMIAGPGGLFECSTLTLGLALLMPETCYPYHQHPPAEFYLVLSPGDWYREDVGWWSPGPGGLVFNSPSCVHAMKSMDVPLLALWGLMH
;
A
#
# COMPACT_ATOMS: atom_id res chain seq x y z
N MET A 1 -35.43 -26.73 27.09
CA MET A 1 -33.97 -26.82 27.14
C MET A 1 -33.48 -26.83 25.69
N GLY A 2 -33.13 -25.67 25.15
CA GLY A 2 -32.66 -25.52 23.78
C GLY A 2 -31.13 -25.50 23.80
N SER A 3 -30.52 -26.54 23.22
CA SER A 3 -29.06 -26.61 23.00
C SER A 3 -28.67 -25.56 21.99
N LYS A 4 -27.92 -24.53 22.39
CA LYS A 4 -27.19 -23.63 21.48
C LYS A 4 -26.01 -24.38 20.93
N THR A 5 -26.11 -24.82 19.66
CA THR A 5 -24.96 -25.29 18.92
C THR A 5 -24.04 -24.08 18.67
N MET A 6 -22.92 -24.04 19.37
CA MET A 6 -21.82 -23.14 19.04
C MET A 6 -21.25 -23.61 17.68
N ILE A 7 -21.38 -22.76 16.68
CA ILE A 7 -20.67 -22.93 15.42
C ILE A 7 -19.23 -22.51 15.72
N ASN A 8 -18.35 -23.49 15.97
CA ASN A 8 -16.92 -23.30 15.89
C ASN A 8 -16.61 -23.00 14.42
N SER A 9 -16.29 -21.75 14.09
CA SER A 9 -15.61 -21.39 12.86
C SER A 9 -14.21 -22.03 12.95
N THR A 10 -14.05 -23.22 12.36
CA THR A 10 -12.73 -23.79 12.08
C THR A 10 -12.08 -22.87 11.04
N GLU A 11 -11.14 -22.03 11.51
CA GLU A 11 -10.21 -21.31 10.63
C GLU A 11 -9.58 -22.34 9.71
N ASP A 12 -9.63 -22.09 8.38
CA ASP A 12 -9.01 -22.99 7.39
C ASP A 12 -7.49 -22.77 7.46
N PRO A 13 -6.69 -23.73 7.95
CA PRO A 13 -5.24 -23.54 8.09
C PRO A 13 -4.53 -23.29 6.75
N SER A 14 -5.14 -23.66 5.63
CA SER A 14 -4.60 -23.44 4.30
C SER A 14 -4.66 -21.98 3.90
N TRP A 15 -5.69 -21.25 4.32
CA TRP A 15 -5.86 -19.83 4.06
C TRP A 15 -4.76 -18.99 4.75
N ASP A 16 -4.51 -19.23 6.04
CA ASP A 16 -3.46 -18.54 6.80
C ASP A 16 -2.08 -18.75 6.15
N GLN A 17 -1.78 -19.98 5.73
CA GLN A 17 -0.51 -20.30 5.08
C GLN A 17 -0.33 -19.58 3.74
N ASP A 18 -1.39 -19.47 2.94
CA ASP A 18 -1.34 -18.76 1.67
C ASP A 18 -1.14 -17.26 1.87
N ILE A 19 -1.81 -16.64 2.84
CA ILE A 19 -1.64 -15.23 3.18
C ILE A 19 -0.22 -14.97 3.70
N ILE A 20 0.29 -15.77 4.63
CA ILE A 20 1.65 -15.63 5.17
C ILE A 20 2.69 -15.76 4.05
N ARG A 21 2.58 -16.78 3.19
CA ARG A 21 3.49 -16.98 2.06
C ARG A 21 3.51 -15.79 1.10
N ASN A 22 2.35 -15.23 0.78
CA ASN A 22 2.27 -14.08 -0.11
C ASN A 22 2.70 -12.77 0.59
N GLY A 23 2.52 -12.65 1.90
CA GLY A 23 3.10 -11.58 2.70
C GLY A 23 4.64 -11.61 2.65
N ASP A 24 5.24 -12.78 2.83
CA ASP A 24 6.69 -12.96 2.71
C ASP A 24 7.19 -12.70 1.29
N LEU A 25 6.46 -13.18 0.27
CA LEU A 25 6.80 -12.91 -1.13
C LEU A 25 6.80 -11.41 -1.41
N LEU A 26 5.75 -10.69 -0.99
CA LEU A 26 5.67 -9.24 -1.15
C LEU A 26 6.85 -8.53 -0.48
N ARG A 27 7.12 -8.87 0.79
CA ARG A 27 8.20 -8.26 1.57
C ARG A 27 9.57 -8.46 0.92
N HIS A 28 9.91 -9.70 0.53
CA HIS A 28 11.20 -10.00 -0.11
C HIS A 28 11.33 -9.36 -1.50
N SER A 29 10.26 -9.38 -2.30
CA SER A 29 10.29 -8.77 -3.63
C SER A 29 10.44 -7.25 -3.54
N LEU A 30 9.77 -6.61 -2.58
CA LEU A 30 9.91 -5.19 -2.33
C LEU A 30 11.34 -4.82 -1.86
N GLN A 31 11.95 -5.65 -0.99
CA GLN A 31 13.37 -5.50 -0.60
C GLN A 31 14.29 -5.54 -1.82
N ASN A 32 14.07 -6.48 -2.74
CA ASN A 32 14.90 -6.60 -3.94
C ASN A 32 14.75 -5.37 -4.86
N VAL A 33 13.52 -4.89 -5.06
CA VAL A 33 13.25 -3.68 -5.85
C VAL A 33 13.93 -2.45 -5.22
N LEU A 34 13.80 -2.24 -3.91
CA LEU A 34 14.45 -1.13 -3.21
C LEU A 34 15.97 -1.24 -3.25
N SER A 35 16.53 -2.44 -3.05
CA SER A 35 17.99 -2.69 -3.08
C SER A 35 18.59 -2.42 -4.45
N GLY A 36 17.82 -2.56 -5.53
CA GLY A 36 18.24 -2.23 -6.90
C GLY A 36 18.26 -0.74 -7.21
N SER A 37 17.75 0.11 -6.31
CA SER A 37 17.72 1.56 -6.51
C SER A 37 19.08 2.19 -6.23
N ALA A 38 19.48 3.12 -7.10
CA ALA A 38 20.68 3.95 -6.90
C ALA A 38 20.44 5.16 -5.97
N CYS A 39 19.24 5.31 -5.41
CA CYS A 39 18.90 6.40 -4.51
C CYS A 39 19.53 6.22 -3.12
N ASP A 40 20.10 7.27 -2.58
CA ASP A 40 20.81 7.24 -1.27
C ASP A 40 19.89 6.85 -0.09
N GLU A 41 18.60 7.08 -0.18
CA GLU A 41 17.61 6.71 0.84
C GLU A 41 17.23 5.22 0.81
N ALA A 42 17.39 4.54 -0.33
CA ALA A 42 16.97 3.15 -0.53
C ALA A 42 17.57 2.15 0.49
N PRO A 43 18.86 2.23 0.89
CA PRO A 43 19.44 1.30 1.85
C PRO A 43 18.74 1.32 3.22
N ALA A 44 18.33 2.48 3.72
CA ALA A 44 17.64 2.61 5.02
C ALA A 44 16.26 1.93 4.97
N HIS A 45 15.50 2.15 3.90
CA HIS A 45 14.20 1.51 3.70
C HIS A 45 14.31 0.00 3.52
N THR A 46 15.32 -0.47 2.77
CA THR A 46 15.62 -1.89 2.62
C THR A 46 15.95 -2.55 3.97
N ALA A 47 16.79 -1.90 4.79
CA ALA A 47 17.16 -2.41 6.11
C ALA A 47 15.94 -2.52 7.04
N SER A 48 15.03 -1.54 7.01
CA SER A 48 13.78 -1.58 7.78
C SER A 48 12.90 -2.75 7.37
N LEU A 49 12.74 -3.02 6.08
CA LEU A 49 12.02 -4.20 5.58
C LEU A 49 12.69 -5.51 5.99
N ASN A 50 14.03 -5.59 6.00
CA ASN A 50 14.78 -6.77 6.41
C ASN A 50 14.54 -7.14 7.88
N THR A 51 14.42 -6.14 8.74
CA THR A 51 14.22 -6.34 10.19
C THR A 51 12.75 -6.41 10.59
N ALA A 52 11.83 -5.99 9.72
CA ALA A 52 10.40 -6.01 9.99
C ALA A 52 9.88 -7.45 10.15
N GLN A 53 9.26 -7.71 11.29
CA GLN A 53 8.55 -8.96 11.54
C GLN A 53 7.07 -8.75 11.26
N TRP A 54 6.52 -9.59 10.39
CA TRP A 54 5.12 -9.58 10.03
C TRP A 54 4.42 -10.80 10.63
N THR A 55 3.41 -10.54 11.44
CA THR A 55 2.59 -11.59 12.04
C THR A 55 1.16 -11.41 11.54
N LEU A 56 0.54 -12.46 11.02
CA LEU A 56 -0.85 -12.39 10.55
C LEU A 56 -1.76 -11.89 11.67
N SER A 57 -2.51 -10.84 11.41
CA SER A 57 -3.40 -10.22 12.40
C SER A 57 -4.62 -11.11 12.65
N LYS A 58 -4.98 -11.29 13.92
CA LYS A 58 -6.19 -12.01 14.31
C LYS A 58 -7.48 -11.31 13.89
N THR A 59 -7.42 -10.02 13.56
CA THR A 59 -8.55 -9.21 13.10
C THR A 59 -8.64 -9.12 11.58
N ALA A 60 -7.72 -9.75 10.85
CA ALA A 60 -7.67 -9.71 9.38
C ALA A 60 -8.95 -10.18 8.69
N GLN A 61 -9.73 -11.05 9.34
CA GLN A 61 -11.01 -11.57 8.80
C GLN A 61 -12.18 -10.58 8.88
N THR A 62 -12.04 -9.45 9.56
CA THR A 62 -13.08 -8.40 9.70
C THR A 62 -12.77 -7.15 8.88
N SER A 63 -12.05 -7.29 7.78
CA SER A 63 -11.58 -6.18 6.97
C SER A 63 -12.72 -5.38 6.32
N ASN A 64 -12.58 -4.06 6.25
CA ASN A 64 -13.43 -3.22 5.43
C ASN A 64 -13.02 -3.41 3.95
N ALA A 65 -13.91 -4.01 3.17
CA ALA A 65 -13.68 -4.22 1.75
C ALA A 65 -13.59 -2.90 0.96
N LEU A 66 -12.90 -2.94 -0.18
CA LEU A 66 -12.88 -1.81 -1.11
C LEU A 66 -14.32 -1.54 -1.62
N PRO A 67 -14.81 -0.28 -1.55
CA PRO A 67 -16.11 0.09 -2.08
C PRO A 67 -16.27 -0.32 -3.55
N VAL A 68 -17.46 -0.80 -3.92
CA VAL A 68 -17.73 -1.36 -5.26
C VAL A 68 -17.36 -0.40 -6.38
N PHE A 69 -17.63 0.90 -6.21
CA PHE A 69 -17.33 1.92 -7.22
C PHE A 69 -15.84 2.14 -7.48
N LEU A 70 -14.95 1.68 -6.56
CA LEU A 70 -13.49 1.75 -6.70
C LEU A 70 -12.87 0.46 -7.27
N GLN A 71 -13.60 -0.65 -7.29
CA GLN A 71 -13.04 -1.94 -7.71
C GLN A 71 -12.57 -1.93 -9.17
N GLY A 72 -13.33 -1.28 -10.05
CA GLY A 72 -12.93 -1.11 -11.46
C GLY A 72 -11.68 -0.26 -11.62
N HIS A 73 -11.48 0.76 -10.78
CA HIS A 73 -10.27 1.58 -10.78
C HIS A 73 -9.05 0.80 -10.26
N LEU A 74 -9.23 -0.03 -9.23
CA LEU A 74 -8.16 -0.92 -8.76
C LEU A 74 -7.72 -1.90 -9.85
N SER A 75 -8.69 -2.55 -10.51
CA SER A 75 -8.40 -3.48 -11.61
C SER A 75 -7.63 -2.78 -12.73
N ALA A 76 -8.10 -1.63 -13.21
CA ALA A 76 -7.46 -0.87 -14.27
C ALA A 76 -6.02 -0.45 -13.90
N ALA A 77 -5.79 -0.03 -12.64
CA ALA A 77 -4.45 0.33 -12.17
C ALA A 77 -3.51 -0.87 -12.08
N LEU A 78 -3.99 -2.03 -11.64
CA LEU A 78 -3.20 -3.27 -11.61
C LEU A 78 -2.88 -3.79 -13.01
N ASP A 79 -3.79 -3.62 -13.97
CA ASP A 79 -3.57 -3.99 -15.38
C ASP A 79 -2.52 -3.09 -16.03
N ALA A 80 -2.44 -1.82 -15.64
CA ALA A 80 -1.43 -0.86 -16.08
C ALA A 80 -0.05 -1.04 -15.42
N ALA A 81 0.04 -1.85 -14.36
CA ALA A 81 1.27 -2.06 -13.62
C ALA A 81 2.34 -2.77 -14.49
N PRO A 82 3.61 -2.35 -14.41
CA PRO A 82 4.67 -2.93 -15.24
C PRO A 82 4.97 -4.37 -14.84
N ARG A 83 5.25 -5.19 -15.86
CA ARG A 83 5.67 -6.60 -15.70
C ARG A 83 7.04 -6.81 -16.37
N THR A 84 7.93 -5.82 -16.20
CA THR A 84 9.21 -5.73 -16.91
C THR A 84 10.35 -6.45 -16.18
N ASP A 85 10.20 -6.72 -14.89
CA ASP A 85 11.16 -7.46 -14.09
C ASP A 85 10.47 -8.42 -13.10
N ASP A 86 11.22 -9.44 -12.67
CA ASP A 86 10.70 -10.52 -11.82
C ASP A 86 10.24 -10.01 -10.44
N GLY A 87 10.85 -8.95 -9.90
CA GLY A 87 10.49 -8.38 -8.62
C GLY A 87 9.11 -7.72 -8.68
N LEU A 88 8.84 -6.92 -9.71
CA LEU A 88 7.52 -6.31 -9.92
C LEU A 88 6.45 -7.36 -10.18
N VAL A 89 6.76 -8.38 -11.00
CA VAL A 89 5.84 -9.50 -11.24
C VAL A 89 5.49 -10.22 -9.94
N ALA A 90 6.49 -10.52 -9.11
CA ALA A 90 6.26 -11.19 -7.82
C ALA A 90 5.43 -10.34 -6.85
N ILE A 91 5.64 -9.01 -6.82
CA ILE A 91 4.81 -8.08 -6.05
C ILE A 91 3.35 -8.14 -6.51
N LEU A 92 3.08 -8.10 -7.82
CA LEU A 92 1.73 -8.17 -8.37
C LEU A 92 1.05 -9.52 -8.08
N VAL A 93 1.80 -10.62 -8.13
CA VAL A 93 1.29 -11.96 -7.76
C VAL A 93 0.89 -11.97 -6.28
N ALA A 94 1.76 -11.49 -5.40
CA ALA A 94 1.45 -11.42 -3.97
C ALA A 94 0.23 -10.53 -3.69
N LEU A 95 0.14 -9.36 -4.31
CA LEU A 95 -1.00 -8.45 -4.20
C LEU A 95 -2.30 -9.11 -4.67
N GLY A 96 -2.28 -9.92 -5.73
CA GLY A 96 -3.45 -10.66 -6.20
C GLY A 96 -4.08 -11.54 -5.12
N THR A 97 -3.26 -12.16 -4.26
CA THR A 97 -3.74 -12.95 -3.12
C THR A 97 -4.11 -12.09 -1.91
N LEU A 98 -3.35 -11.03 -1.61
CA LEU A 98 -3.53 -10.25 -0.38
C LEU A 98 -4.68 -9.23 -0.45
N LEU A 99 -4.90 -8.59 -1.61
CA LEU A 99 -5.84 -7.49 -1.76
C LEU A 99 -7.29 -7.78 -1.35
N PRO A 100 -7.85 -8.99 -1.56
CA PRO A 100 -9.19 -9.32 -1.07
C PRO A 100 -9.31 -9.27 0.46
N HIS A 101 -8.20 -9.30 1.19
CA HIS A 101 -8.15 -9.44 2.64
C HIS A 101 -7.64 -8.19 3.37
N VAL A 102 -7.15 -7.17 2.65
CA VAL A 102 -6.70 -5.93 3.28
C VAL A 102 -7.88 -5.07 3.73
N THR A 103 -7.68 -4.33 4.81
CA THR A 103 -8.63 -3.31 5.26
C THR A 103 -8.43 -2.03 4.45
N TRP A 104 -9.50 -1.54 3.82
CA TRP A 104 -9.49 -0.30 3.07
C TRP A 104 -10.04 0.85 3.91
N ILE A 105 -9.26 1.91 4.03
CA ILE A 105 -9.60 3.13 4.78
C ILE A 105 -9.48 4.37 3.91
N ASN A 106 -10.16 5.44 4.27
CA ASN A 106 -9.94 6.77 3.70
C ASN A 106 -9.38 7.71 4.76
N ARG A 107 -8.50 8.61 4.35
CA ARG A 107 -8.05 9.72 5.18
C ARG A 107 -9.05 10.87 5.08
N GLN A 108 -9.39 11.46 6.22
CA GLN A 108 -10.22 12.65 6.27
C GLN A 108 -9.42 13.89 5.85
N ALA A 109 -10.09 14.86 5.21
CA ALA A 109 -9.50 16.14 4.92
C ALA A 109 -9.22 16.93 6.21
N ARG A 110 -8.11 17.68 6.25
CA ARG A 110 -7.89 18.71 7.26
C ARG A 110 -8.69 19.95 6.89
N ALA A 111 -8.88 20.88 7.85
CA ALA A 111 -9.68 22.06 7.64
C ALA A 111 -9.15 23.00 6.51
N ASP A 112 -7.86 22.92 6.21
CA ASP A 112 -7.16 23.68 5.16
C ASP A 112 -7.06 22.95 3.82
N GLN A 113 -7.66 21.77 3.68
CA GLN A 113 -7.59 20.91 2.49
C GLN A 113 -8.95 20.79 1.79
N ASP A 114 -8.93 20.68 0.46
CA ASP A 114 -10.12 20.32 -0.30
C ASP A 114 -10.56 18.90 0.10
N SER A 115 -11.83 18.74 0.47
CA SER A 115 -12.40 17.47 0.86
C SER A 115 -12.75 16.54 -0.31
N ALA A 116 -12.68 17.02 -1.54
CA ALA A 116 -13.08 16.25 -2.73
C ALA A 116 -12.30 14.93 -2.88
N PHE A 117 -11.04 14.87 -2.39
CA PHE A 117 -10.25 13.63 -2.47
C PHE A 117 -10.76 12.52 -1.53
N VAL A 118 -11.51 12.84 -0.46
CA VAL A 118 -11.87 11.88 0.61
C VAL A 118 -12.61 10.66 0.04
N GLU A 119 -13.58 10.89 -0.85
CA GLU A 119 -14.32 9.79 -1.49
C GLU A 119 -13.61 9.20 -2.72
N ARG A 120 -12.58 9.89 -3.22
CA ARG A 120 -11.88 9.52 -4.46
C ARG A 120 -10.58 8.77 -4.22
N HIS A 121 -10.27 8.43 -2.97
CA HIS A 121 -9.09 7.61 -2.62
C HIS A 121 -9.40 6.56 -1.56
N ARG A 122 -8.54 5.55 -1.48
CA ARG A 122 -8.48 4.59 -0.36
C ARG A 122 -7.05 4.15 -0.13
N HIS A 123 -6.76 3.88 1.14
CA HIS A 123 -5.54 3.18 1.54
C HIS A 123 -5.89 1.74 1.89
N GLY A 124 -5.24 0.77 1.24
CA GLY A 124 -5.32 -0.65 1.60
C GLY A 124 -4.20 -0.99 2.56
N MET A 125 -4.54 -1.35 3.80
CA MET A 125 -3.58 -1.57 4.88
C MET A 125 -3.03 -3.00 4.84
N ILE A 126 -1.75 -3.16 4.51
CA ILE A 126 -1.09 -4.47 4.39
C ILE A 126 -0.41 -4.84 5.71
N ALA A 127 0.51 -4.02 6.20
CA ALA A 127 1.22 -4.27 7.46
C ALA A 127 1.21 -3.02 8.34
N GLY A 128 1.29 -3.21 9.66
CA GLY A 128 1.20 -2.14 10.66
C GLY A 128 -0.20 -1.98 11.23
N PRO A 129 -0.51 -0.83 11.85
CA PRO A 129 -1.77 -0.61 12.55
C PRO A 129 -2.99 -0.81 11.63
N GLY A 130 -3.89 -1.73 11.99
CA GLY A 130 -5.08 -2.07 11.20
C GLY A 130 -4.81 -2.83 9.91
N GLY A 131 -3.58 -3.27 9.68
CA GLY A 131 -3.18 -4.05 8.52
C GLY A 131 -3.52 -5.53 8.62
N LEU A 132 -3.38 -6.21 7.49
CA LEU A 132 -3.48 -7.68 7.39
C LEU A 132 -2.40 -8.36 8.25
N PHE A 133 -1.23 -7.72 8.36
CA PHE A 133 -0.14 -8.15 9.22
C PHE A 133 0.13 -7.12 10.32
N GLU A 134 0.33 -7.59 11.54
CA GLU A 134 0.87 -6.77 12.63
C GLU A 134 2.36 -6.53 12.38
N CYS A 135 2.78 -5.27 12.50
CA CYS A 135 4.17 -4.83 12.40
C CYS A 135 4.34 -3.54 13.19
N SER A 136 5.39 -3.46 14.03
CA SER A 136 5.64 -2.28 14.88
C SER A 136 6.68 -1.32 14.32
N THR A 137 7.50 -1.74 13.35
CA THR A 137 8.62 -0.96 12.82
C THR A 137 8.35 -0.37 11.44
N LEU A 138 7.25 -0.80 10.82
CA LEU A 138 6.87 -0.41 9.47
C LEU A 138 5.35 -0.36 9.35
N THR A 139 4.83 0.65 8.67
CA THR A 139 3.47 0.60 8.11
C THR A 139 3.58 0.50 6.59
N LEU A 140 2.95 -0.52 6.01
CA LEU A 140 2.91 -0.74 4.55
C LEU A 140 1.47 -0.78 4.07
N GLY A 141 1.21 -0.12 2.96
CA GLY A 141 -0.11 -0.12 2.35
C GLY A 141 -0.09 0.22 0.86
N LEU A 142 -1.29 0.29 0.30
CA LEU A 142 -1.55 0.77 -1.04
C LEU A 142 -2.28 2.11 -0.97
N ALA A 143 -1.96 3.01 -1.89
CA ALA A 143 -2.74 4.20 -2.16
C ALA A 143 -3.40 4.04 -3.53
N LEU A 144 -4.74 4.05 -3.55
CA LEU A 144 -5.56 4.04 -4.77
C LEU A 144 -6.26 5.40 -4.89
N LEU A 145 -6.04 6.10 -6.00
CA LEU A 145 -6.76 7.32 -6.36
C LEU A 145 -7.57 7.08 -7.64
N MET A 146 -8.81 7.58 -7.67
CA MET A 146 -9.59 7.68 -8.91
C MET A 146 -8.88 8.63 -9.90
N PRO A 147 -9.19 8.56 -11.22
CA PRO A 147 -8.69 9.55 -12.17
C PRO A 147 -8.97 11.00 -11.71
N GLU A 148 -8.12 11.94 -12.11
CA GLU A 148 -8.25 13.38 -11.83
C GLU A 148 -8.42 13.70 -10.33
N THR A 149 -7.65 13.02 -9.49
CA THR A 149 -7.68 13.20 -8.03
C THR A 149 -6.33 13.66 -7.54
N CYS A 150 -6.31 14.77 -6.82
CA CYS A 150 -5.13 15.25 -6.09
C CYS A 150 -5.24 14.84 -4.63
N TYR A 151 -4.30 14.01 -4.17
CA TYR A 151 -4.09 13.75 -2.75
C TYR A 151 -3.29 14.92 -2.19
N PRO A 152 -3.85 15.67 -1.21
CA PRO A 152 -3.37 17.00 -0.88
C PRO A 152 -1.99 17.00 -0.23
N TYR A 153 -1.34 18.16 -0.26
CA TYR A 153 -0.07 18.39 0.43
C TYR A 153 -0.17 17.99 1.90
N HIS A 154 0.79 17.22 2.34
CA HIS A 154 0.88 16.73 3.71
C HIS A 154 2.32 16.38 4.07
N GLN A 155 2.55 16.15 5.35
CA GLN A 155 3.82 15.70 5.91
C GLN A 155 3.56 14.81 7.13
N HIS A 156 4.52 13.98 7.48
CA HIS A 156 4.53 13.13 8.67
C HIS A 156 5.96 12.86 9.14
N PRO A 157 6.18 12.58 10.45
CA PRO A 157 7.52 12.36 10.99
C PRO A 157 8.29 11.18 10.37
N PRO A 158 7.68 10.01 10.08
CA PRO A 158 8.41 8.89 9.48
C PRO A 158 8.91 9.21 8.06
N ALA A 159 10.08 8.67 7.72
CA ALA A 159 10.50 8.56 6.32
C ALA A 159 9.56 7.64 5.55
N GLU A 160 9.37 7.90 4.27
CA GLU A 160 8.43 7.18 3.43
C GLU A 160 9.05 6.82 2.09
N PHE A 161 8.63 5.68 1.54
CA PHE A 161 8.85 5.37 0.12
C PHE A 161 7.53 5.07 -0.58
N TYR A 162 7.50 5.27 -1.89
CA TYR A 162 6.49 4.72 -2.79
C TYR A 162 7.15 3.88 -3.86
N LEU A 163 6.50 2.75 -4.20
CA LEU A 163 6.69 2.03 -5.45
C LEU A 163 5.47 2.29 -6.33
N VAL A 164 5.69 2.97 -7.45
CA VAL A 164 4.63 3.38 -8.36
C VAL A 164 4.17 2.18 -9.20
N LEU A 165 2.89 1.83 -9.15
CA LEU A 165 2.33 0.70 -9.90
C LEU A 165 1.55 1.14 -11.15
N SER A 166 0.98 2.35 -11.15
CA SER A 166 0.30 2.91 -12.31
C SER A 166 0.63 4.39 -12.49
N PRO A 167 0.36 5.01 -13.66
CA PRO A 167 0.76 6.40 -13.91
C PRO A 167 0.20 7.40 -12.90
N GLY A 168 1.02 8.42 -12.56
CA GLY A 168 0.66 9.52 -11.69
C GLY A 168 1.83 10.46 -11.50
N ASP A 169 1.55 11.61 -10.89
CA ASP A 169 2.55 12.62 -10.56
C ASP A 169 2.73 12.72 -9.06
N TRP A 170 3.97 12.97 -8.65
CA TRP A 170 4.37 13.23 -7.27
C TRP A 170 4.91 14.64 -7.11
N TYR A 171 4.72 15.20 -5.94
CA TYR A 171 5.30 16.47 -5.52
C TYR A 171 6.14 16.25 -4.28
N ARG A 172 7.29 16.88 -4.24
CA ARG A 172 8.12 17.05 -3.05
C ARG A 172 8.61 18.50 -3.02
N GLU A 173 8.63 19.11 -1.83
CA GLU A 173 8.89 20.55 -1.67
C GLU A 173 10.23 21.03 -2.25
N ASP A 174 11.24 20.16 -2.28
CA ASP A 174 12.59 20.45 -2.81
C ASP A 174 12.74 20.18 -4.32
N VAL A 175 11.77 19.47 -4.94
CA VAL A 175 11.82 19.06 -6.35
C VAL A 175 10.70 19.70 -7.18
N GLY A 176 9.50 19.93 -6.60
CA GLY A 176 8.30 20.27 -7.33
C GLY A 176 7.54 19.05 -7.82
N TRP A 177 6.71 19.19 -8.84
CA TRP A 177 5.97 18.09 -9.46
C TRP A 177 6.81 17.35 -10.50
N TRP A 178 6.76 16.00 -10.47
CA TRP A 178 7.37 15.13 -11.48
C TRP A 178 6.60 13.82 -11.63
N SER A 179 6.86 13.08 -12.70
CA SER A 179 6.26 11.77 -12.99
C SER A 179 7.35 10.70 -12.90
N PRO A 180 7.41 9.92 -11.82
CA PRO A 180 8.39 8.82 -11.69
C PRO A 180 8.14 7.68 -12.68
N GLY A 181 6.89 7.55 -13.14
CA GLY A 181 6.44 6.46 -14.00
C GLY A 181 6.22 5.13 -13.26
N PRO A 182 5.46 4.19 -13.86
CA PRO A 182 5.26 2.86 -13.29
C PRO A 182 6.58 2.08 -13.15
N GLY A 183 6.79 1.45 -11.99
CA GLY A 183 8.06 0.83 -11.57
C GLY A 183 9.02 1.80 -10.90
N GLY A 184 8.77 3.11 -10.97
CA GLY A 184 9.60 4.12 -10.33
C GLY A 184 9.46 4.12 -8.80
N LEU A 185 10.51 4.57 -8.13
CA LEU A 185 10.56 4.75 -6.68
C LEU A 185 10.54 6.23 -6.33
N VAL A 186 9.82 6.57 -5.26
CA VAL A 186 9.80 7.90 -4.65
C VAL A 186 10.20 7.76 -3.20
N PHE A 187 11.08 8.63 -2.72
CA PHE A 187 11.49 8.67 -1.32
C PHE A 187 11.20 10.06 -0.73
N ASN A 188 10.55 10.08 0.41
CA ASN A 188 10.25 11.28 1.19
C ASN A 188 11.02 11.21 2.51
N SER A 189 11.89 12.19 2.74
CA SER A 189 12.58 12.35 4.01
C SER A 189 11.59 12.63 5.15
N PRO A 190 11.96 12.38 6.42
CA PRO A 190 11.11 12.73 7.56
C PRO A 190 10.59 14.16 7.51
N SER A 191 9.28 14.31 7.68
CA SER A 191 8.58 15.62 7.68
C SER A 191 8.67 16.45 6.39
N CYS A 192 9.10 15.86 5.28
CA CYS A 192 9.08 16.50 3.96
C CYS A 192 7.62 16.72 3.51
N VAL A 193 7.32 17.91 2.98
CA VAL A 193 6.01 18.20 2.39
C VAL A 193 5.92 17.54 1.03
N HIS A 194 4.92 16.68 0.86
CA HIS A 194 4.70 15.93 -0.37
C HIS A 194 3.21 15.80 -0.72
N ALA A 195 2.95 15.44 -1.96
CA ALA A 195 1.61 15.21 -2.50
C ALA A 195 1.69 14.26 -3.70
N MET A 196 0.57 13.72 -4.13
CA MET A 196 0.46 12.95 -5.37
C MET A 196 -0.86 13.21 -6.07
N LYS A 197 -0.90 13.02 -7.37
CA LYS A 197 -2.15 13.13 -8.14
C LYS A 197 -2.19 12.11 -9.26
N SER A 198 -3.39 11.61 -9.51
CA SER A 198 -3.72 10.87 -10.73
C SER A 198 -4.08 11.83 -11.85
N MET A 199 -3.82 11.41 -13.08
CA MET A 199 -4.25 12.11 -14.28
C MET A 199 -5.58 11.48 -14.79
N ASP A 200 -5.68 11.17 -16.06
CA ASP A 200 -6.82 10.56 -16.74
C ASP A 200 -7.05 9.07 -16.42
N VAL A 201 -6.09 8.45 -15.73
CA VAL A 201 -6.16 7.05 -15.28
C VAL A 201 -6.01 6.95 -13.76
N PRO A 202 -6.51 5.87 -13.11
CA PRO A 202 -6.34 5.71 -11.67
C PRO A 202 -4.87 5.53 -11.29
N LEU A 203 -4.45 6.14 -10.16
CA LEU A 203 -3.14 5.96 -9.58
C LEU A 203 -3.17 4.85 -8.54
N LEU A 204 -2.21 3.94 -8.61
CA LEU A 204 -1.94 2.93 -7.59
C LEU A 204 -0.45 2.95 -7.25
N ALA A 205 -0.14 2.98 -5.98
CA ALA A 205 1.23 2.86 -5.47
C ALA A 205 1.26 2.09 -4.15
N LEU A 206 2.31 1.27 -3.96
CA LEU A 206 2.69 0.77 -2.64
C LEU A 206 3.42 1.88 -1.91
N TRP A 207 3.09 2.10 -0.63
CA TRP A 207 3.79 3.04 0.24
C TRP A 207 4.23 2.38 1.54
N GLY A 208 5.35 2.81 2.10
CA GLY A 208 5.86 2.33 3.36
C GLY A 208 6.40 3.44 4.23
N LEU A 209 5.93 3.50 5.49
CA LEU A 209 6.40 4.42 6.54
C LEU A 209 7.33 3.67 7.50
N MET A 210 8.52 4.24 7.75
CA MET A 210 9.52 3.69 8.68
C MET A 210 9.34 4.29 10.08
N HIS A 211 9.14 3.46 11.10
CA HIS A 211 8.94 3.89 12.49
C HIS A 211 10.18 3.66 13.36
#